data_2c405d239aa0ef3083a1fe019639638b
#
_entry.id   2c405d239aa0ef3083a1fe019639638b
#
_cell.length_a   1.000
_cell.length_b   1.000
_cell.length_c   1.000
_cell.angle_alpha   90.00
_cell.angle_beta   90.00
_cell.angle_gamma   90.00
#
_symmetry.space_group_name_H-M   'P 1'
#
loop_
_entity.id
_entity.type
_entity.pdbx_description
1 polymer ?
#
loop_
_entity_poly.entity_id
_entity_poly.type
_entity_poly.pdbx_seq_one_letter_code
_entity_poly.pdbx_strand_id
1 'polypeptide(L)'
;MGIKTFPISGGQQYTDEEVVRRVLEGETALYEVLIRRHNQRLYRTIRAIAGDHDAQDVMQEAYLLAYRRLSHFRGESAFLTWLTRIAIRQALARKRRLQGKLEQLETEQEMTSRPDDHTSGPEKQTFNVELRRILESAIDEMPARYRSVLILRDVEGLSTTETAKCLHMSPDAAKVTLHRARRRLRGLLTQQIGGTVKELFPFHATRCNAVTEAVLVEILPRLN
;
A
#
# COMPACT_ATOMS: atom_id res chain seq x y z
N MET A 1 -32.73 4.03 13.83
CA MET A 1 -32.62 5.37 13.20
C MET A 1 -31.89 5.17 11.88
N GLY A 2 -32.61 5.11 10.75
CA GLY A 2 -32.05 4.78 9.45
C GLY A 2 -31.19 5.92 8.93
N ILE A 3 -29.96 5.62 8.57
CA ILE A 3 -29.06 6.54 7.86
C ILE A 3 -29.65 6.74 6.47
N LYS A 4 -30.21 7.90 6.20
CA LYS A 4 -30.63 8.28 4.85
C LYS A 4 -29.36 8.43 3.99
N THR A 5 -29.07 7.41 3.20
CA THR A 5 -28.13 7.51 2.09
C THR A 5 -28.73 8.46 1.07
N PHE A 6 -28.17 9.63 0.94
CA PHE A 6 -28.55 10.56 -0.14
C PHE A 6 -27.91 10.07 -1.43
N PRO A 7 -28.71 9.79 -2.49
CA PRO A 7 -28.14 9.52 -3.79
C PRO A 7 -27.44 10.81 -4.25
N ILE A 8 -26.17 10.72 -4.61
CA ILE A 8 -25.44 11.77 -5.30
C ILE A 8 -25.98 11.77 -6.73
N SER A 9 -27.18 12.35 -6.92
CA SER A 9 -27.77 12.60 -8.21
C SER A 9 -27.29 13.95 -8.69
N GLY A 10 -26.47 13.95 -9.71
CA GLY A 10 -26.08 15.16 -10.42
C GLY A 10 -24.56 15.21 -10.63
N GLY A 11 -24.13 15.15 -11.88
CA GLY A 11 -22.75 15.06 -12.35
C GLY A 11 -21.83 16.26 -12.03
N GLN A 12 -21.99 16.91 -10.91
CA GLN A 12 -21.04 17.90 -10.39
C GLN A 12 -19.97 17.20 -9.57
N GLN A 13 -18.80 17.01 -10.17
CA GLN A 13 -17.60 16.59 -9.46
C GLN A 13 -17.03 17.78 -8.69
N TYR A 14 -17.45 17.93 -7.43
CA TYR A 14 -16.80 18.88 -6.52
C TYR A 14 -15.35 18.46 -6.27
N THR A 15 -14.46 19.46 -6.20
CA THR A 15 -13.09 19.22 -5.69
C THR A 15 -13.13 18.91 -4.19
N ASP A 16 -12.05 18.34 -3.64
CA ASP A 16 -11.98 18.07 -2.21
C ASP A 16 -12.12 19.35 -1.38
N GLU A 17 -11.49 20.44 -1.84
CA GLU A 17 -11.52 21.75 -1.20
C GLU A 17 -12.94 22.32 -1.19
N GLU A 18 -13.66 22.16 -2.28
CA GLU A 18 -15.06 22.62 -2.36
C GLU A 18 -15.96 21.82 -1.43
N VAL A 19 -15.77 20.49 -1.36
CA VAL A 19 -16.49 19.65 -0.41
C VAL A 19 -16.17 20.05 1.03
N VAL A 20 -14.90 20.28 1.36
CA VAL A 20 -14.48 20.73 2.70
C VAL A 20 -15.16 22.05 3.05
N ARG A 21 -15.15 23.04 2.15
CA ARG A 21 -15.78 24.33 2.37
C ARG A 21 -17.28 24.19 2.69
N ARG A 22 -18.01 23.42 1.87
CA ARG A 22 -19.46 23.20 2.05
C ARG A 22 -19.79 22.43 3.34
N VAL A 23 -18.97 21.46 3.70
CA VAL A 23 -19.12 20.74 5.00
C VAL A 23 -18.95 21.70 6.17
N LEU A 24 -18.00 22.63 6.09
CA LEU A 24 -17.79 23.66 7.11
C LEU A 24 -18.93 24.70 7.15
N GLU A 25 -19.63 24.92 6.04
CA GLU A 25 -20.82 25.76 5.93
C GLU A 25 -22.12 25.07 6.42
N GLY A 26 -22.01 23.79 6.87
CA GLY A 26 -23.12 23.05 7.48
C GLY A 26 -23.66 21.89 6.64
N GLU A 27 -23.21 21.69 5.39
CA GLU A 27 -23.61 20.56 4.55
C GLU A 27 -22.86 19.28 4.95
N THR A 28 -23.01 18.87 6.20
CA THR A 28 -22.26 17.75 6.82
C THR A 28 -22.34 16.44 6.03
N ALA A 29 -23.48 16.18 5.36
CA ALA A 29 -23.68 14.97 4.56
C ALA A 29 -22.66 14.84 3.41
N LEU A 30 -22.14 15.94 2.88
CA LEU A 30 -21.13 15.92 1.83
C LEU A 30 -19.79 15.32 2.29
N TYR A 31 -19.54 15.19 3.60
CA TYR A 31 -18.35 14.52 4.09
C TYR A 31 -18.23 13.05 3.62
N GLU A 32 -19.37 12.41 3.35
CA GLU A 32 -19.43 11.08 2.75
C GLU A 32 -18.68 11.01 1.40
N VAL A 33 -18.69 12.08 0.61
CA VAL A 33 -17.98 12.16 -0.67
C VAL A 33 -16.47 11.97 -0.46
N LEU A 34 -15.89 12.66 0.53
CA LEU A 34 -14.48 12.54 0.88
C LEU A 34 -14.14 11.13 1.38
N ILE A 35 -15.01 10.56 2.22
CA ILE A 35 -14.83 9.20 2.72
C ILE A 35 -14.79 8.22 1.54
N ARG A 36 -15.81 8.20 0.69
CA ARG A 36 -15.91 7.27 -0.44
C ARG A 36 -14.77 7.44 -1.45
N ARG A 37 -14.36 8.68 -1.72
CA ARG A 37 -13.27 9.00 -2.66
C ARG A 37 -11.91 8.49 -2.18
N HIS A 38 -11.65 8.54 -0.89
CA HIS A 38 -10.32 8.29 -0.34
C HIS A 38 -10.18 6.97 0.44
N ASN A 39 -11.28 6.23 0.69
CA ASN A 39 -11.29 4.99 1.47
C ASN A 39 -10.20 4.01 1.04
N GLN A 40 -10.13 3.66 -0.23
CA GLN A 40 -9.22 2.64 -0.74
C GLN A 40 -7.74 3.00 -0.53
N ARG A 41 -7.40 4.27 -0.74
CA ARG A 41 -6.03 4.76 -0.58
C ARG A 41 -5.65 4.84 0.89
N LEU A 42 -6.57 5.36 1.71
CA LEU A 42 -6.36 5.48 3.15
C LEU A 42 -6.20 4.10 3.81
N TYR A 43 -7.06 3.14 3.45
CA TYR A 43 -7.00 1.77 3.95
C TYR A 43 -5.65 1.12 3.67
N ARG A 44 -5.14 1.20 2.42
CA ARG A 44 -3.82 0.65 2.06
C ARG A 44 -2.69 1.22 2.91
N THR A 45 -2.73 2.53 3.14
CA THR A 45 -1.72 3.22 3.95
C THR A 45 -1.76 2.75 5.41
N ILE A 46 -2.96 2.68 5.98
CA ILE A 46 -3.14 2.27 7.38
C ILE A 46 -2.74 0.80 7.55
N ARG A 47 -3.22 -0.09 6.65
CA ARG A 47 -2.88 -1.52 6.66
C ARG A 47 -1.37 -1.75 6.62
N ALA A 48 -0.65 -0.98 5.82
CA ALA A 48 0.82 -1.07 5.73
C ALA A 48 1.53 -0.79 7.07
N ILE A 49 0.92 -0.04 7.98
CA ILE A 49 1.50 0.39 9.26
C ILE A 49 0.94 -0.43 10.43
N ALA A 50 -0.38 -0.49 10.55
CA ALA A 50 -1.10 -1.10 11.67
C ALA A 50 -1.37 -2.60 11.48
N GLY A 51 -1.29 -3.11 10.24
CA GLY A 51 -1.77 -4.45 9.88
C GLY A 51 -3.25 -4.46 9.53
N ASP A 52 -3.73 -5.60 9.02
CA ASP A 52 -5.09 -5.76 8.51
C ASP A 52 -6.13 -5.66 9.63
N HIS A 53 -5.85 -6.32 10.76
CA HIS A 53 -6.76 -6.42 11.91
C HIS A 53 -7.19 -5.04 12.45
N ASP A 54 -6.26 -4.10 12.57
CA ASP A 54 -6.54 -2.78 13.14
C ASP A 54 -6.89 -1.72 12.08
N ALA A 55 -6.80 -2.06 10.79
CA ALA A 55 -6.88 -1.07 9.71
C ALA A 55 -8.24 -0.35 9.67
N GLN A 56 -9.34 -1.05 9.86
CA GLN A 56 -10.69 -0.47 9.83
C GLN A 56 -10.94 0.48 11.01
N ASP A 57 -10.58 0.06 12.21
CA ASP A 57 -10.73 0.88 13.41
C ASP A 57 -9.92 2.17 13.33
N VAL A 58 -8.65 2.03 12.92
CA VAL A 58 -7.76 3.19 12.73
C VAL A 58 -8.28 4.11 11.63
N MET A 59 -8.86 3.56 10.55
CA MET A 59 -9.44 4.35 9.48
C MET A 59 -10.66 5.15 9.98
N GLN A 60 -11.53 4.53 10.75
CA GLN A 60 -12.69 5.19 11.37
C GLN A 60 -12.24 6.31 12.31
N GLU A 61 -11.30 6.03 13.21
CA GLU A 61 -10.72 7.04 14.11
C GLU A 61 -10.10 8.20 13.34
N ALA A 62 -9.39 7.91 12.23
CA ALA A 62 -8.76 8.94 11.41
C ALA A 62 -9.80 9.84 10.74
N TYR A 63 -10.89 9.30 10.19
CA TYR A 63 -11.97 10.11 9.61
C TYR A 63 -12.69 10.96 10.64
N LEU A 64 -12.99 10.40 11.81
CA LEU A 64 -13.62 11.16 12.91
C LEU A 64 -12.71 12.31 13.38
N LEU A 65 -11.42 12.05 13.52
CA LEU A 65 -10.46 13.08 13.92
C LEU A 65 -10.26 14.14 12.82
N ALA A 66 -10.23 13.71 11.55
CA ALA A 66 -10.18 14.61 10.40
C ALA A 66 -11.42 15.51 10.35
N TYR A 67 -12.62 14.98 10.54
CA TYR A 67 -13.85 15.73 10.59
C TYR A 67 -13.81 16.80 11.72
N ARG A 68 -13.42 16.41 12.94
CA ARG A 68 -13.29 17.35 14.07
C ARG A 68 -12.26 18.44 13.83
N ARG A 69 -11.28 18.22 12.97
CA ARG A 69 -10.20 19.14 12.62
C ARG A 69 -10.33 19.72 11.22
N LEU A 70 -11.49 19.59 10.59
CA LEU A 70 -11.68 19.98 9.20
C LEU A 70 -11.40 21.47 8.98
N SER A 71 -11.73 22.33 9.96
CA SER A 71 -11.41 23.76 9.95
C SER A 71 -9.91 24.08 9.93
N HIS A 72 -9.04 23.12 10.29
CA HIS A 72 -7.58 23.28 10.21
C HIS A 72 -6.99 22.85 8.86
N PHE A 73 -7.82 22.34 7.94
CA PHE A 73 -7.39 22.09 6.57
C PHE A 73 -7.31 23.41 5.81
N ARG A 74 -6.08 23.86 5.51
CA ARG A 74 -5.82 25.18 4.87
C ARG A 74 -5.58 25.09 3.36
N GLY A 75 -5.72 23.90 2.74
CA GLY A 75 -5.41 23.73 1.32
C GLY A 75 -3.92 23.79 0.95
N GLU A 76 -3.01 23.82 1.92
CA GLU A 76 -1.54 23.83 1.69
C GLU A 76 -1.01 22.52 1.09
N SER A 77 -1.82 21.50 1.08
CA SER A 77 -1.58 20.20 0.44
C SER A 77 -2.91 19.59 0.02
N ALA A 78 -2.91 18.60 -0.87
CA ALA A 78 -4.13 17.85 -1.20
C ALA A 78 -4.78 17.30 0.08
N PHE A 79 -6.12 17.27 0.12
CA PHE A 79 -6.90 16.77 1.26
C PHE A 79 -6.46 15.36 1.67
N LEU A 80 -6.25 14.48 0.69
CA LEU A 80 -5.77 13.13 0.97
C LEU A 80 -4.42 13.12 1.71
N THR A 81 -3.48 13.99 1.34
CA THR A 81 -2.17 14.09 2.01
C THR A 81 -2.33 14.53 3.47
N TRP A 82 -3.20 15.49 3.72
CA TRP A 82 -3.52 15.95 5.07
C TRP A 82 -4.20 14.85 5.90
N LEU A 83 -5.20 14.17 5.33
CA LEU A 83 -5.89 13.04 5.94
C LEU A 83 -4.94 11.86 6.23
N THR A 84 -4.06 11.54 5.28
CA THR A 84 -3.05 10.48 5.43
C THR A 84 -2.11 10.74 6.60
N ARG A 85 -1.69 11.99 6.82
CA ARG A 85 -0.87 12.36 7.99
C ARG A 85 -1.60 12.11 9.31
N ILE A 86 -2.91 12.38 9.36
CA ILE A 86 -3.74 12.07 10.53
C ILE A 86 -3.81 10.56 10.75
N ALA A 87 -4.12 9.80 9.70
CA ALA A 87 -4.26 8.35 9.76
C ALA A 87 -2.97 7.64 10.18
N ILE A 88 -1.82 8.06 9.65
CA ILE A 88 -0.51 7.50 10.04
C ILE A 88 -0.23 7.71 11.53
N ARG A 89 -0.54 8.90 12.06
CA ARG A 89 -0.36 9.17 13.50
C ARG A 89 -1.23 8.25 14.35
N GLN A 90 -2.49 7.99 13.95
CA GLN A 90 -3.37 7.05 14.64
C GLN A 90 -2.82 5.62 14.54
N ALA A 91 -2.42 5.17 13.35
CA ALA A 91 -1.85 3.85 13.12
C ALA A 91 -0.58 3.60 13.97
N LEU A 92 0.32 4.57 14.02
CA LEU A 92 1.53 4.48 14.85
C LEU A 92 1.22 4.52 16.36
N ALA A 93 0.22 5.31 16.76
CA ALA A 93 -0.22 5.35 18.16
C ALA A 93 -0.85 4.02 18.58
N ARG A 94 -1.70 3.43 17.71
CA ARG A 94 -2.30 2.11 17.92
C ARG A 94 -1.22 1.04 18.07
N LYS A 95 -0.27 1.00 17.14
CA LYS A 95 0.83 0.05 17.17
C LYS A 95 1.68 0.14 18.45
N ARG A 96 2.00 1.36 18.91
CA ARG A 96 2.73 1.56 20.17
C ARG A 96 1.95 1.06 21.39
N ARG A 97 0.63 1.30 21.43
CA ARG A 97 -0.23 0.78 22.50
C ARG A 97 -0.25 -0.74 22.55
N LEU A 98 -0.30 -1.40 21.39
CA LEU A 98 -0.28 -2.86 21.29
C LEU A 98 1.09 -3.42 21.72
N GLN A 99 2.19 -2.81 21.27
CA GLN A 99 3.53 -3.23 21.69
C GLN A 99 3.72 -3.07 23.20
N GLY A 100 3.33 -1.94 23.79
CA GLY A 100 3.40 -1.76 25.25
C GLY A 100 2.51 -2.72 26.03
N LYS A 101 1.38 -3.17 25.49
CA LYS A 101 0.57 -4.23 26.08
C LYS A 101 1.22 -5.62 25.95
N LEU A 102 1.84 -5.90 24.81
CA LEU A 102 2.59 -7.14 24.59
C LEU A 102 3.79 -7.25 25.51
N GLU A 103 4.59 -6.19 25.66
CA GLU A 103 5.70 -6.15 26.62
C GLU A 103 5.25 -6.36 28.09
N GLN A 104 4.01 -5.97 28.41
CA GLN A 104 3.41 -6.27 29.72
C GLN A 104 2.85 -7.69 29.81
N LEU A 105 2.50 -8.33 28.68
CA LEU A 105 1.95 -9.68 28.58
C LEU A 105 3.00 -10.75 28.23
N GLU A 106 4.15 -10.37 27.70
CA GLU A 106 5.28 -11.28 27.39
C GLU A 106 5.94 -11.90 28.62
N THR A 107 5.37 -11.68 29.81
CA THR A 107 5.58 -12.58 30.95
C THR A 107 4.81 -13.91 30.78
N GLU A 108 3.87 -14.01 29.80
CA GLU A 108 3.08 -15.22 29.51
C GLU A 108 2.70 -15.31 28.03
N GLN A 109 3.31 -16.27 27.32
CA GLN A 109 2.87 -16.90 26.05
C GLN A 109 3.14 -16.19 24.71
N GLU A 110 3.88 -16.94 23.87
CA GLU A 110 4.00 -16.77 22.41
C GLU A 110 2.67 -16.96 21.70
N MET A 111 2.33 -16.07 20.74
CA MET A 111 1.22 -16.28 19.82
C MET A 111 1.58 -15.98 18.37
N THR A 112 1.38 -16.97 17.56
CA THR A 112 1.51 -17.09 16.12
C THR A 112 0.44 -16.25 15.37
N SER A 113 0.89 -15.49 14.37
CA SER A 113 0.02 -14.78 13.42
C SER A 113 -0.43 -15.71 12.31
N ARG A 114 -1.74 -15.79 12.06
CA ARG A 114 -2.36 -16.48 10.92
C ARG A 114 -2.61 -15.52 9.77
N PRO A 115 -2.45 -15.94 8.50
CA PRO A 115 -2.93 -15.19 7.35
C PRO A 115 -4.41 -15.48 7.09
N ASP A 116 -5.21 -14.46 6.86
CA ASP A 116 -6.60 -14.60 6.44
C ASP A 116 -6.71 -14.67 4.91
N ASP A 117 -7.53 -15.64 4.48
CA ASP A 117 -7.81 -16.05 3.12
C ASP A 117 -8.96 -15.20 2.53
N HIS A 118 -8.75 -14.53 1.39
CA HIS A 118 -9.81 -13.89 0.63
C HIS A 118 -9.94 -14.48 -0.76
N THR A 119 -10.89 -15.39 -0.89
CA THR A 119 -11.39 -15.96 -2.14
C THR A 119 -12.28 -15.01 -2.93
N SER A 120 -12.08 -14.89 -4.24
CA SER A 120 -13.13 -14.57 -5.24
C SER A 120 -12.68 -14.88 -6.67
N GLY A 121 -13.44 -15.73 -7.40
CA GLY A 121 -13.19 -16.20 -8.79
C GLY A 121 -13.63 -15.22 -9.88
N PRO A 122 -13.87 -15.61 -11.17
CA PRO A 122 -13.19 -16.53 -12.07
C PRO A 122 -12.53 -15.93 -13.34
N GLU A 123 -11.67 -16.65 -13.93
CA GLU A 123 -11.00 -16.86 -15.21
C GLU A 123 -10.44 -15.77 -16.14
N LYS A 124 -10.97 -14.61 -16.32
CA LYS A 124 -10.27 -13.53 -17.07
C LYS A 124 -9.59 -12.47 -16.18
N GLN A 125 -9.80 -12.57 -14.91
CA GLN A 125 -9.14 -11.79 -13.87
C GLN A 125 -7.89 -12.51 -13.31
N THR A 126 -7.65 -13.75 -13.68
CA THR A 126 -6.72 -14.68 -12.99
C THR A 126 -5.29 -14.16 -12.95
N PHE A 127 -4.74 -13.69 -14.08
CA PHE A 127 -3.34 -13.21 -14.11
C PHE A 127 -3.14 -11.92 -13.28
N ASN A 128 -4.04 -10.96 -13.42
CA ASN A 128 -3.97 -9.72 -12.63
C ASN A 128 -4.28 -9.97 -11.16
N VAL A 129 -5.14 -10.91 -10.84
CA VAL A 129 -5.46 -11.32 -9.47
C VAL A 129 -4.28 -12.05 -8.84
N GLU A 130 -3.64 -12.97 -9.57
CA GLU A 130 -2.48 -13.70 -9.09
C GLU A 130 -1.27 -12.79 -8.90
N LEU A 131 -0.97 -11.91 -9.86
CA LEU A 131 0.08 -10.91 -9.73
C LEU A 131 -0.17 -9.99 -8.53
N ARG A 132 -1.42 -9.62 -8.31
CA ARG A 132 -1.82 -8.82 -7.16
C ARG A 132 -1.60 -9.56 -5.85
N ARG A 133 -1.98 -10.84 -5.75
CA ARG A 133 -1.75 -11.68 -4.57
C ARG A 133 -0.26 -11.83 -4.28
N ILE A 134 0.55 -12.11 -5.29
CA ILE A 134 2.01 -12.20 -5.17
C ILE A 134 2.58 -10.88 -4.64
N LEU A 135 2.15 -9.75 -5.18
CA LEU A 135 2.61 -8.43 -4.74
C LEU A 135 2.18 -8.11 -3.31
N GLU A 136 0.92 -8.40 -2.96
CA GLU A 136 0.38 -8.19 -1.62
C GLU A 136 1.11 -9.08 -0.60
N SER A 137 1.31 -10.36 -0.90
CA SER A 137 2.09 -11.29 -0.07
C SER A 137 3.52 -10.80 0.15
N ALA A 138 4.21 -10.42 -0.93
CA ALA A 138 5.58 -9.91 -0.84
C ALA A 138 5.66 -8.62 0.00
N ILE A 139 4.67 -7.74 -0.08
CA ILE A 139 4.60 -6.53 0.74
C ILE A 139 4.34 -6.89 2.20
N ASP A 140 3.47 -7.86 2.49
CA ASP A 140 3.13 -8.27 3.85
C ASP A 140 4.29 -8.99 4.56
N GLU A 141 5.15 -9.69 3.83
CA GLU A 141 6.39 -10.29 4.35
C GLU A 141 7.47 -9.23 4.70
N MET A 142 7.31 -7.99 4.26
CA MET A 142 8.29 -6.95 4.55
C MET A 142 8.17 -6.47 6.01
N PRO A 143 9.30 -6.16 6.68
CA PRO A 143 9.26 -5.44 7.94
C PRO A 143 8.45 -4.15 7.83
N ALA A 144 7.58 -3.87 8.82
CA ALA A 144 6.64 -2.75 8.79
C ALA A 144 7.28 -1.40 8.42
N ARG A 145 8.55 -1.16 8.85
CA ARG A 145 9.29 0.06 8.52
C ARG A 145 9.53 0.21 7.01
N TYR A 146 9.90 -0.87 6.33
CA TYR A 146 10.13 -0.87 4.88
C TYR A 146 8.81 -0.75 4.13
N ARG A 147 7.80 -1.50 4.54
CA ARG A 147 6.45 -1.47 3.98
C ARG A 147 5.85 -0.07 4.05
N SER A 148 5.91 0.59 5.21
CA SER A 148 5.38 1.94 5.40
C SER A 148 6.05 2.96 4.49
N VAL A 149 7.39 2.97 4.41
CA VAL A 149 8.11 3.90 3.54
C VAL A 149 7.80 3.64 2.07
N LEU A 150 7.72 2.37 1.64
CA LEU A 150 7.40 1.98 0.26
C LEU A 150 6.00 2.49 -0.13
N ILE A 151 4.99 2.20 0.69
CA ILE A 151 3.61 2.62 0.41
C ILE A 151 3.49 4.14 0.35
N LEU A 152 4.06 4.86 1.31
CA LEU A 152 3.99 6.32 1.32
C LEU A 152 4.68 6.98 0.12
N ARG A 153 5.83 6.44 -0.30
CA ARG A 153 6.64 7.00 -1.39
C ARG A 153 6.16 6.56 -2.77
N ASP A 154 5.95 5.26 -2.96
CA ASP A 154 5.77 4.67 -4.30
C ASP A 154 4.29 4.48 -4.65
N VAL A 155 3.41 4.35 -3.67
CA VAL A 155 1.97 4.19 -3.90
C VAL A 155 1.22 5.49 -3.67
N GLU A 156 1.47 6.18 -2.55
CA GLU A 156 0.76 7.41 -2.19
C GLU A 156 1.44 8.68 -2.72
N GLY A 157 2.66 8.58 -3.24
CA GLY A 157 3.36 9.68 -3.89
C GLY A 157 3.84 10.80 -2.96
N LEU A 158 3.92 10.57 -1.64
CA LEU A 158 4.43 11.56 -0.72
C LEU A 158 5.90 11.86 -1.01
N SER A 159 6.32 13.11 -0.81
CA SER A 159 7.73 13.49 -0.90
C SER A 159 8.56 12.82 0.20
N THR A 160 9.87 12.76 0.03
CA THR A 160 10.80 12.22 1.04
C THR A 160 10.64 12.97 2.38
N THR A 161 10.51 14.29 2.33
CA THR A 161 10.36 15.13 3.52
C THR A 161 9.03 14.86 4.24
N GLU A 162 7.93 14.70 3.49
CA GLU A 162 6.63 14.36 4.05
C GLU A 162 6.63 12.97 4.68
N THR A 163 7.19 11.98 3.97
CA THR A 163 7.34 10.62 4.49
C THR A 163 8.15 10.60 5.78
N ALA A 164 9.28 11.32 5.81
CA ALA A 164 10.13 11.45 6.99
C ALA A 164 9.36 12.04 8.18
N LYS A 165 8.62 13.14 7.95
CA LYS A 165 7.77 13.77 8.98
C LYS A 165 6.68 12.82 9.48
N CYS A 166 6.03 12.06 8.57
CA CYS A 166 4.98 11.11 8.92
C CYS A 166 5.50 9.96 9.78
N LEU A 167 6.67 9.45 9.47
CA LEU A 167 7.26 8.27 10.14
C LEU A 167 8.26 8.64 11.25
N HIS A 168 8.36 9.92 11.61
CA HIS A 168 9.27 10.42 12.65
C HIS A 168 10.74 9.99 12.43
N MET A 169 11.24 10.17 11.21
CA MET A 169 12.63 9.89 10.83
C MET A 169 13.24 11.05 10.07
N SER A 170 14.57 11.05 9.89
CA SER A 170 15.23 12.05 9.04
C SER A 170 14.95 11.79 7.56
N PRO A 171 15.01 12.82 6.68
CA PRO A 171 14.87 12.64 5.23
C PRO A 171 15.89 11.65 4.65
N ASP A 172 17.13 11.65 5.15
CA ASP A 172 18.14 10.70 4.70
C ASP A 172 17.86 9.28 5.15
N ALA A 173 17.36 9.10 6.39
CA ALA A 173 16.88 7.79 6.83
C ALA A 173 15.71 7.29 5.97
N ALA A 174 14.81 8.17 5.54
CA ALA A 174 13.72 7.81 4.65
C ALA A 174 14.23 7.36 3.26
N LYS A 175 15.21 8.07 2.68
CA LYS A 175 15.86 7.68 1.40
C LYS A 175 16.51 6.31 1.50
N VAL A 176 17.35 6.10 2.51
CA VAL A 176 18.05 4.83 2.73
C VAL A 176 17.04 3.69 2.97
N THR A 177 16.01 3.95 3.77
CA THR A 177 14.96 2.96 4.06
C THR A 177 14.18 2.60 2.79
N LEU A 178 13.84 3.58 1.93
CA LEU A 178 13.18 3.32 0.66
C LEU A 178 14.04 2.46 -0.26
N HIS A 179 15.33 2.79 -0.39
CA HIS A 179 16.24 2.00 -1.21
C HIS A 179 16.29 0.53 -0.74
N ARG A 180 16.42 0.31 0.56
CA ARG A 180 16.41 -1.03 1.16
C ARG A 180 15.05 -1.73 0.98
N ALA A 181 13.95 -0.99 1.11
CA ALA A 181 12.61 -1.51 0.90
C ALA A 181 12.41 -2.02 -0.53
N ARG A 182 12.79 -1.22 -1.53
CA ARG A 182 12.71 -1.62 -2.95
C ARG A 182 13.59 -2.84 -3.26
N ARG A 183 14.80 -2.89 -2.69
CA ARG A 183 15.70 -4.05 -2.82
C ARG A 183 15.08 -5.31 -2.20
N ARG A 184 14.48 -5.18 -1.01
CA ARG A 184 13.82 -6.30 -0.32
C ARG A 184 12.61 -6.80 -1.11
N LEU A 185 11.74 -5.89 -1.57
CA LEU A 185 10.57 -6.24 -2.40
C LEU A 185 11.01 -6.96 -3.68
N ARG A 186 12.03 -6.46 -4.37
CA ARG A 186 12.57 -7.12 -5.57
C ARG A 186 13.03 -8.55 -5.26
N GLY A 187 13.74 -8.76 -4.15
CA GLY A 187 14.18 -10.10 -3.72
C GLY A 187 13.01 -11.05 -3.49
N LEU A 188 11.98 -10.60 -2.77
CA LEU A 188 10.78 -11.39 -2.50
C LEU A 188 10.02 -11.74 -3.79
N LEU A 189 9.82 -10.76 -4.67
CA LEU A 189 9.16 -10.99 -5.96
C LEU A 189 9.97 -11.94 -6.85
N THR A 190 11.31 -11.83 -6.88
CA THR A 190 12.16 -12.74 -7.65
C THR A 190 12.06 -14.18 -7.13
N GLN A 191 11.92 -14.37 -5.82
CA GLN A 191 11.73 -15.69 -5.23
C GLN A 191 10.37 -16.30 -5.61
N GLN A 192 9.30 -15.50 -5.53
CA GLN A 192 7.94 -15.96 -5.82
C GLN A 192 7.69 -16.14 -7.34
N ILE A 193 8.19 -15.21 -8.17
CA ILE A 193 7.98 -15.24 -9.62
C ILE A 193 9.07 -16.03 -10.33
N GLY A 194 10.28 -16.11 -9.77
CA GLY A 194 11.45 -16.70 -10.42
C GLY A 194 11.29 -18.18 -10.82
N GLY A 195 10.51 -18.96 -10.06
CA GLY A 195 10.10 -20.32 -10.45
C GLY A 195 9.19 -20.31 -11.69
N THR A 196 8.15 -19.49 -11.63
CA THR A 196 7.12 -19.37 -12.67
C THR A 196 7.67 -18.83 -14.00
N VAL A 197 8.60 -17.85 -13.96
CA VAL A 197 9.21 -17.29 -15.18
C VAL A 197 10.10 -18.30 -15.92
N LYS A 198 10.83 -19.13 -15.19
CA LYS A 198 11.60 -20.23 -15.80
C LYS A 198 10.70 -21.26 -16.47
N GLU A 199 9.51 -21.48 -15.96
CA GLU A 199 8.51 -22.38 -16.54
C GLU A 199 7.75 -21.76 -17.72
N LEU A 200 7.51 -20.43 -17.67
CA LEU A 200 6.77 -19.70 -18.72
C LEU A 200 7.58 -19.50 -20.02
N PHE A 201 8.90 -19.43 -19.94
CA PHE A 201 9.78 -19.23 -21.10
C PHE A 201 10.89 -20.29 -21.14
N PRO A 202 10.53 -21.58 -21.25
CA PRO A 202 11.53 -22.62 -21.34
C PRO A 202 12.29 -22.47 -22.66
N PHE A 203 13.56 -22.10 -22.59
CA PHE A 203 14.45 -22.16 -23.73
C PHE A 203 14.92 -23.61 -23.87
N HIS A 204 14.15 -24.39 -24.61
CA HIS A 204 14.42 -25.81 -24.77
C HIS A 204 15.80 -26.06 -25.41
N ALA A 205 16.50 -27.09 -24.93
CA ALA A 205 17.85 -27.49 -25.40
C ALA A 205 17.94 -27.62 -26.93
N THR A 206 16.89 -28.07 -27.60
CA THR A 206 16.79 -28.14 -29.06
C THR A 206 16.91 -26.78 -29.74
N ARG A 207 16.27 -25.73 -29.20
CA ARG A 207 16.40 -24.33 -29.70
C ARG A 207 17.76 -23.73 -29.37
N CYS A 208 18.29 -24.04 -28.17
CA CYS A 208 19.63 -23.64 -27.79
C CYS A 208 20.67 -24.22 -28.73
N ASN A 209 20.60 -25.51 -29.04
CA ASN A 209 21.51 -26.19 -29.94
C ASN A 209 21.43 -25.60 -31.34
N ALA A 210 20.23 -25.38 -31.88
CA ALA A 210 20.03 -24.77 -33.20
C ALA A 210 20.62 -23.37 -33.32
N VAL A 211 20.43 -22.52 -32.32
CA VAL A 211 21.02 -21.18 -32.29
C VAL A 211 22.54 -21.24 -32.16
N THR A 212 23.05 -22.13 -31.29
CA THR A 212 24.49 -22.33 -31.12
C THR A 212 25.14 -22.80 -32.39
N GLU A 213 24.55 -23.78 -33.09
CA GLU A 213 25.04 -24.32 -34.34
C GLU A 213 25.04 -23.26 -35.45
N ALA A 214 23.96 -22.50 -35.59
CA ALA A 214 23.87 -21.40 -36.55
C ALA A 214 24.94 -20.32 -36.30
N VAL A 215 25.17 -19.92 -35.06
CA VAL A 215 26.20 -18.94 -34.71
C VAL A 215 27.59 -19.51 -34.95
N LEU A 216 27.87 -20.75 -34.56
CA LEU A 216 29.18 -21.39 -34.78
C LEU A 216 29.52 -21.57 -36.25
N VAL A 217 28.55 -21.87 -37.10
CA VAL A 217 28.74 -21.93 -38.58
C VAL A 217 29.17 -20.57 -39.14
N GLU A 218 28.65 -19.50 -38.59
CA GLU A 218 28.96 -18.12 -39.04
C GLU A 218 30.32 -17.64 -38.57
N ILE A 219 30.70 -17.95 -37.31
CA ILE A 219 31.92 -17.40 -36.68
C ILE A 219 33.16 -18.28 -36.82
N LEU A 220 33.01 -19.59 -37.05
CA LEU A 220 34.14 -20.48 -37.29
C LEU A 220 34.59 -20.32 -38.77
N PRO A 221 35.81 -19.86 -39.05
CA PRO A 221 36.29 -19.81 -40.43
C PRO A 221 36.27 -21.22 -40.99
N ARG A 222 35.73 -21.39 -42.22
CA ARG A 222 35.84 -22.64 -42.97
C ARG A 222 37.33 -22.95 -43.11
N LEU A 223 37.83 -23.90 -42.32
CA LEU A 223 39.14 -24.48 -42.51
C LEU A 223 39.06 -25.30 -43.78
N ASN A 224 39.52 -24.70 -44.89
CA ASN A 224 39.93 -25.41 -46.11
C ASN A 224 41.45 -25.50 -46.07
#